data_c04552f172e0e506d38becc4ad6523f7
#
_entry.id   c04552f172e0e506d38becc4ad6523f7
#
_cell.length_a   1.000
_cell.length_b   1.000
_cell.length_c   1.000
_cell.angle_alpha   90.00
_cell.angle_beta   90.00
_cell.angle_gamma   90.00
#
_symmetry.space_group_name_H-M   'P 1'
#
loop_
_entity.id
_entity.type
_entity.pdbx_description
1 polymer ?
#
loop_
_entity_poly.entity_id
_entity_poly.type
_entity_poly.pdbx_seq_one_letter_code
_entity_poly.pdbx_strand_id
1 'polypeptide(L)'
;MLPYVTHDPRFSQLVIGHANLEKLASGCRWAEGPAYFAAGRYLVWSDIPNDRMMRFDETDASVSVFRSPSFNSNGNTADREGRLVSCEQFMRHVTRTEHDGSITVLADRHDGRRLNSP
;
A
#
# COMPACT_ATOMS: atom_id res chain seq x y z
N MET A 1 22.45 16.49 -8.62
CA MET A 1 21.28 16.47 -9.51
C MET A 1 20.13 15.81 -8.73
N LEU A 2 18.97 16.44 -8.68
CA LEU A 2 17.81 15.84 -8.03
C LEU A 2 17.30 14.67 -8.90
N PRO A 3 16.83 13.57 -8.28
CA PRO A 3 16.41 12.37 -9.01
C PRO A 3 15.02 12.51 -9.66
N TYR A 4 14.47 13.71 -9.73
CA TYR A 4 13.14 13.99 -10.25
C TYR A 4 13.11 15.34 -10.98
N VAL A 5 12.13 15.51 -11.87
CA VAL A 5 11.82 16.75 -12.58
C VAL A 5 10.56 17.35 -11.98
N THR A 6 10.62 18.62 -11.59
CA THR A 6 9.48 19.35 -11.05
C THR A 6 8.66 19.95 -12.19
N HIS A 7 7.44 19.45 -12.41
CA HIS A 7 6.49 19.99 -13.39
C HIS A 7 5.54 21.02 -12.79
N ASP A 8 5.27 20.95 -11.49
CA ASP A 8 4.42 21.90 -10.75
C ASP A 8 5.21 22.40 -9.53
N PRO A 9 5.33 23.72 -9.32
CA PRO A 9 6.09 24.27 -8.20
C PRO A 9 5.57 23.85 -6.82
N ARG A 10 4.31 23.43 -6.68
CA ARG A 10 3.76 22.90 -5.42
C ARG A 10 4.43 21.60 -5.00
N PHE A 11 4.99 20.85 -5.94
CA PHE A 11 5.72 19.62 -5.66
C PHE A 11 6.92 19.82 -4.74
N SER A 12 7.57 20.99 -4.81
CA SER A 12 8.71 21.30 -3.94
C SER A 12 8.38 21.32 -2.45
N GLN A 13 7.10 21.48 -2.09
CA GLN A 13 6.63 21.40 -0.70
C GLN A 13 6.49 19.95 -0.19
N LEU A 14 6.49 18.98 -1.08
CA LEU A 14 6.31 17.55 -0.77
C LEU A 14 7.63 16.79 -0.65
N VAL A 15 8.74 17.43 -0.98
CA VAL A 15 10.06 16.79 -1.00
C VAL A 15 11.08 17.62 -0.22
N ILE A 16 12.00 16.93 0.43
CA ILE A 16 13.15 17.55 1.08
C ILE A 16 14.30 17.58 0.07
N GLY A 17 14.83 18.76 -0.23
CA GLY A 17 15.80 18.95 -1.32
C GLY A 17 17.11 18.14 -1.21
N HIS A 18 17.41 17.57 -0.05
CA HIS A 18 18.56 16.69 0.17
C HIS A 18 18.18 15.20 0.33
N ALA A 19 16.88 14.87 0.21
CA ALA A 19 16.46 13.47 0.25
C ALA A 19 16.82 12.77 -1.06
N ASN A 20 17.49 11.63 -0.94
CA ASN A 20 17.85 10.79 -2.07
C ASN A 20 16.71 9.81 -2.40
N LEU A 21 16.70 9.38 -3.66
CA LEU A 21 15.87 8.24 -4.06
C LEU A 21 16.58 6.97 -3.59
N GLU A 22 15.90 6.18 -2.78
CA GLU A 22 16.43 4.94 -2.22
C GLU A 22 15.61 3.74 -2.69
N LYS A 23 16.29 2.67 -3.05
CA LYS A 23 15.65 1.39 -3.35
C LYS A 23 15.50 0.61 -2.05
N LEU A 24 14.26 0.50 -1.54
CA LEU A 24 13.96 -0.14 -0.27
C LEU A 24 13.90 -1.67 -0.36
N ALA A 25 13.41 -2.20 -1.48
CA ALA A 25 13.21 -3.64 -1.66
C ALA A 25 13.35 -4.07 -3.12
N SER A 26 13.50 -5.36 -3.33
CA SER A 26 13.48 -6.01 -4.64
C SER A 26 12.82 -7.40 -4.51
N GLY A 27 12.63 -8.10 -5.65
CA GLY A 27 12.06 -9.45 -5.67
C GLY A 27 10.54 -9.50 -5.77
N CYS A 28 9.86 -8.36 -5.96
CA CYS A 28 8.46 -8.34 -6.35
C CYS A 28 8.31 -8.59 -7.84
N ARG A 29 7.22 -9.25 -8.22
CA ARG A 29 6.86 -9.43 -9.63
C ARG A 29 6.11 -8.23 -10.17
N TRP A 30 5.28 -7.60 -9.34
CA TRP A 30 4.53 -6.38 -9.68
C TRP A 30 4.19 -5.63 -8.39
N ALA A 31 5.06 -4.70 -8.01
CA ALA A 31 4.86 -3.88 -6.81
C ALA A 31 3.90 -2.72 -7.12
N GLU A 32 2.87 -2.55 -6.28
CA GLU A 32 1.84 -1.55 -6.45
C GLU A 32 1.20 -1.16 -5.11
N GLY A 33 0.43 -0.07 -5.11
CA GLY A 33 -0.39 0.34 -3.98
C GLY A 33 0.40 0.62 -2.69
N PRO A 34 1.44 1.48 -2.71
CA PRO A 34 2.16 1.80 -1.49
C PRO A 34 1.29 2.65 -0.55
N ALA A 35 1.26 2.27 0.74
CA ALA A 35 0.62 3.03 1.80
C ALA A 35 1.58 3.16 3.00
N TYR A 36 1.82 4.39 3.43
CA TYR A 36 2.73 4.69 4.52
C TYR A 36 1.96 4.99 5.82
N PHE A 37 2.42 4.40 6.90
CA PHE A 37 1.87 4.55 8.24
C PHE A 37 2.86 5.30 9.13
N ALA A 38 2.67 6.61 9.23
CA ALA A 38 3.61 7.50 9.91
C ALA A 38 3.79 7.18 11.41
N ALA A 39 2.69 6.84 12.09
CA ALA A 39 2.74 6.51 13.52
C ALA A 39 3.56 5.25 13.81
N GLY A 40 3.48 4.26 12.93
CA GLY A 40 4.24 3.01 13.03
C GLY A 40 5.57 3.03 12.28
N ARG A 41 5.85 4.08 11.51
CA ARG A 41 7.05 4.24 10.68
C ARG A 41 7.30 3.06 9.77
N TYR A 42 6.26 2.63 9.05
CA TYR A 42 6.37 1.55 8.09
C TYR A 42 5.58 1.81 6.81
N LEU A 43 6.03 1.19 5.73
CA LEU A 43 5.40 1.19 4.42
C LEU A 43 4.85 -0.20 4.12
N VAL A 44 3.63 -0.28 3.60
CA VAL A 44 3.03 -1.50 3.06
C VAL A 44 2.80 -1.32 1.57
N TRP A 45 3.00 -2.37 0.78
CA TRP A 45 2.67 -2.39 -0.65
C TRP A 45 2.25 -3.78 -1.09
N SER A 46 1.56 -3.86 -2.23
CA SER A 46 1.12 -5.11 -2.83
C SER A 46 2.16 -5.65 -3.80
N ASP A 47 2.35 -6.97 -3.80
CA ASP A 47 3.04 -7.73 -4.85
C ASP A 47 2.01 -8.69 -5.46
N ILE A 48 1.27 -8.18 -6.46
CA ILE A 48 0.01 -8.74 -6.92
C ILE A 48 0.13 -10.19 -7.39
N PRO A 49 1.04 -10.54 -8.34
CA PRO A 49 1.09 -11.91 -8.85
C PRO A 49 1.59 -12.94 -7.85
N ASN A 50 2.30 -12.50 -6.81
CA ASN A 50 2.77 -13.34 -5.72
C ASN A 50 1.73 -13.46 -4.57
N ASP A 51 0.56 -12.87 -4.74
CA ASP A 51 -0.56 -12.92 -3.79
C ASP A 51 -0.14 -12.56 -2.35
N ARG A 52 0.63 -11.48 -2.22
CA ARG A 52 1.15 -11.02 -0.93
C ARG A 52 1.21 -9.50 -0.83
N MET A 53 1.17 -9.02 0.40
CA MET A 53 1.58 -7.67 0.78
C MET A 53 2.94 -7.71 1.46
N MET A 54 3.76 -6.74 1.16
CA MET A 54 5.08 -6.54 1.76
C MET A 54 5.07 -5.37 2.72
N ARG A 55 5.99 -5.38 3.67
CA ARG A 55 6.23 -4.30 4.63
C ARG A 55 7.71 -3.94 4.68
N PHE A 56 8.00 -2.66 4.63
CA PHE A 56 9.30 -2.09 4.99
C PHE A 56 9.16 -1.35 6.33
N ASP A 57 9.99 -1.69 7.29
CA ASP A 57 10.05 -1.05 8.60
C ASP A 57 11.22 -0.07 8.64
N GLU A 58 10.93 1.22 8.81
CA GLU A 58 11.98 2.25 8.85
C GLU A 58 12.85 2.17 10.11
N THR A 59 12.38 1.51 11.17
CA THR A 59 13.11 1.48 12.44
C THR A 59 14.36 0.61 12.38
N ASP A 60 14.36 -0.41 11.51
CA ASP A 60 15.48 -1.34 11.36
C ASP A 60 15.81 -1.66 9.89
N ALA A 61 15.12 -1.01 8.94
CA ALA A 61 15.24 -1.22 7.50
C ALA A 61 14.91 -2.65 7.05
N SER A 62 14.14 -3.41 7.82
CA SER A 62 13.74 -4.76 7.47
C SER A 62 12.60 -4.78 6.44
N VAL A 63 12.62 -5.81 5.59
CA VAL A 63 11.54 -6.11 4.63
C VAL A 63 10.97 -7.47 4.98
N SER A 64 9.66 -7.56 5.11
CA SER A 64 8.95 -8.77 5.47
C SER A 64 7.63 -8.91 4.72
N VAL A 65 7.05 -10.10 4.73
CA VAL A 65 5.68 -10.31 4.26
C VAL A 65 4.72 -9.79 5.33
N PHE A 66 3.90 -8.82 4.96
CA PHE A 66 2.87 -8.27 5.85
C PHE A 66 1.64 -9.16 5.90
N ARG A 67 1.17 -9.65 4.74
CA ARG A 67 0.00 -10.53 4.62
C ARG A 67 0.14 -11.46 3.41
N SER A 68 -0.16 -12.73 3.59
CA SER A 68 -0.28 -13.73 2.53
C SER A 68 -1.26 -14.84 2.98
N PRO A 69 -2.28 -15.18 2.18
CA PRO A 69 -2.64 -14.60 0.89
C PRO A 69 -3.19 -13.18 1.05
N SER A 70 -3.00 -12.33 0.02
CA SER A 70 -3.55 -10.98 -0.03
C SER A 70 -4.80 -10.88 -0.91
N PHE A 71 -5.22 -11.98 -1.52
CA PHE A 71 -6.28 -12.06 -2.52
C PHE A 71 -6.05 -11.12 -3.71
N ASN A 72 -4.80 -11.10 -4.17
CA ASN A 72 -4.31 -10.24 -5.23
C ASN A 72 -4.67 -8.76 -4.99
N SER A 73 -4.40 -8.30 -3.76
CA SER A 73 -4.56 -6.88 -3.43
C SER A 73 -3.72 -6.02 -4.37
N ASN A 74 -4.24 -4.85 -4.73
CA ASN A 74 -3.52 -3.89 -5.55
C ASN A 74 -3.42 -2.53 -4.86
N GLY A 75 -4.43 -1.68 -4.92
CA GLY A 75 -4.42 -0.37 -4.28
C GLY A 75 -4.59 -0.45 -2.76
N ASN A 76 -3.81 0.34 -2.05
CA ASN A 76 -3.89 0.45 -0.60
C ASN A 76 -3.87 1.91 -0.18
N THR A 77 -4.48 2.20 0.96
CA THR A 77 -4.39 3.51 1.62
C THR A 77 -4.57 3.36 3.14
N ALA A 78 -4.12 4.34 3.88
CA ALA A 78 -4.42 4.44 5.31
C ALA A 78 -5.70 5.26 5.51
N ASP A 79 -6.59 4.78 6.38
CA ASP A 79 -7.72 5.59 6.81
C ASP A 79 -7.30 6.60 7.90
N ARG A 80 -8.26 7.42 8.35
CA ARG A 80 -7.97 8.46 9.36
C ARG A 80 -7.64 7.92 10.75
N GLU A 81 -7.94 6.65 11.01
CA GLU A 81 -7.61 5.96 12.26
C GLU A 81 -6.34 5.10 12.13
N GLY A 82 -5.60 5.22 11.02
CA GLY A 82 -4.37 4.49 10.77
C GLY A 82 -4.57 3.02 10.43
N ARG A 83 -5.74 2.62 9.91
CA ARG A 83 -6.01 1.26 9.46
C ARG A 83 -5.78 1.14 7.96
N LEU A 84 -5.36 -0.03 7.52
CA LEU A 84 -5.12 -0.31 6.11
C LEU A 84 -6.44 -0.61 5.39
N VAL A 85 -6.72 0.16 4.34
CA VAL A 85 -7.80 -0.11 3.39
C VAL A 85 -7.20 -0.63 2.10
N SER A 86 -7.69 -1.76 1.60
CA SER A 86 -7.14 -2.48 0.45
C SER A 86 -8.20 -2.82 -0.56
N CYS A 87 -7.85 -2.69 -1.84
CA CYS A 87 -8.63 -3.24 -2.95
C CYS A 87 -8.15 -4.64 -3.26
N GLU A 88 -9.02 -5.64 -3.19
CA GLU A 88 -8.69 -7.04 -3.42
C GLU A 88 -9.34 -7.54 -4.73
N GLN A 89 -8.53 -7.66 -5.75
CA GLN A 89 -8.98 -8.00 -7.09
C GLN A 89 -9.64 -9.39 -7.16
N PHE A 90 -9.03 -10.41 -6.55
CA PHE A 90 -9.53 -11.78 -6.62
C PHE A 90 -10.91 -11.93 -5.96
N MET A 91 -11.07 -11.37 -4.77
CA MET A 91 -12.34 -11.42 -4.04
C MET A 91 -13.35 -10.39 -4.53
N ARG A 92 -12.93 -9.39 -5.32
CA ARG A 92 -13.77 -8.32 -5.87
C ARG A 92 -14.44 -7.49 -4.77
N HIS A 93 -13.65 -7.11 -3.76
CA HIS A 93 -14.12 -6.30 -2.65
C HIS A 93 -13.05 -5.31 -2.15
N VAL A 94 -13.49 -4.36 -1.36
CA VAL A 94 -12.62 -3.44 -0.62
C VAL A 94 -12.67 -3.86 0.84
N THR A 95 -11.51 -4.00 1.46
CA THR A 95 -11.39 -4.44 2.84
C THR A 95 -10.69 -3.40 3.70
N ARG A 96 -10.85 -3.52 5.01
CA ARG A 96 -10.09 -2.79 6.00
C ARG A 96 -9.48 -3.78 6.99
N THR A 97 -8.19 -3.64 7.22
CA THR A 97 -7.49 -4.37 8.29
C THR A 97 -7.64 -3.57 9.58
N GLU A 98 -8.30 -4.16 10.56
CA GLU A 98 -8.54 -3.55 11.87
C GLU A 98 -7.24 -3.55 12.72
N HIS A 99 -7.23 -2.80 13.82
CA HIS A 99 -6.05 -2.73 14.70
C HIS A 99 -5.70 -4.06 15.37
N ASP A 100 -6.66 -4.96 15.54
CA ASP A 100 -6.45 -6.32 16.05
C ASP A 100 -6.01 -7.32 14.98
N GLY A 101 -5.86 -6.88 13.73
CA GLY A 101 -5.49 -7.71 12.60
C GLY A 101 -6.65 -8.39 11.88
N SER A 102 -7.88 -8.28 12.36
CA SER A 102 -9.06 -8.80 11.68
C SER A 102 -9.37 -8.02 10.42
N ILE A 103 -10.09 -8.64 9.49
CA ILE A 103 -10.44 -8.04 8.18
C ILE A 103 -11.95 -7.78 8.14
N THR A 104 -12.30 -6.53 7.84
CA THR A 104 -13.70 -6.09 7.60
C THR A 104 -13.88 -5.83 6.12
N VAL A 105 -14.90 -6.43 5.50
CA VAL A 105 -15.30 -6.08 4.13
C VAL A 105 -16.09 -4.78 4.17
N LEU A 106 -15.57 -3.74 3.50
CA LEU A 106 -16.21 -2.43 3.44
C LEU A 106 -17.21 -2.32 2.30
N ALA A 107 -16.88 -2.93 1.14
CA ALA A 107 -17.73 -2.93 -0.04
C ALA A 107 -17.41 -4.13 -0.92
N ASP A 108 -18.45 -4.82 -1.41
CA ASP A 108 -18.34 -5.92 -2.38
C ASP A 108 -19.32 -5.74 -3.56
N ARG A 109 -20.27 -4.81 -3.45
CA ARG A 109 -21.36 -4.58 -4.41
C ARG A 109 -21.71 -3.11 -4.56
N HIS A 110 -22.25 -2.80 -5.73
CA HIS A 110 -22.97 -1.56 -6.01
C HIS A 110 -24.22 -1.88 -6.81
N ASP A 111 -25.39 -1.41 -6.35
CA ASP A 111 -26.70 -1.69 -6.96
C ASP A 111 -26.94 -3.19 -7.26
N GLY A 112 -26.63 -4.05 -6.29
CA GLY A 112 -26.79 -5.51 -6.38
C GLY A 112 -25.74 -6.23 -7.24
N ARG A 113 -24.84 -5.50 -7.92
CA ARG A 113 -23.77 -6.06 -8.77
C ARG A 113 -22.46 -6.09 -8.00
N ARG A 114 -21.73 -7.20 -8.13
CA ARG A 114 -20.37 -7.28 -7.57
C ARG A 114 -19.44 -6.22 -8.18
N LEU A 115 -18.51 -5.73 -7.37
CA LEU A 115 -17.44 -4.89 -7.89
C LEU A 115 -16.67 -5.64 -8.97
N ASN A 116 -16.11 -4.93 -9.94
CA ASN A 116 -15.33 -5.58 -11.00
C ASN A 116 -13.91 -5.88 -10.48
N SER A 117 -12.99 -5.00 -10.64
CA SER A 117 -11.61 -5.16 -10.22
C SER A 117 -11.25 -3.89 -9.43
N PRO A 118 -11.67 -3.83 -8.15
CA PRO A 118 -11.39 -2.64 -7.37
C PRO A 118 -9.90 -2.45 -7.15
#